data_9ceb7a302fecd10b55607377b4819772
#
_entry.id   9ceb7a302fecd10b55607377b4819772
#
_cell.length_a   1.000
_cell.length_b   1.000
_cell.length_c   1.000
_cell.angle_alpha   90.00
_cell.angle_beta   90.00
_cell.angle_gamma   90.00
#
_symmetry.space_group_name_H-M   'P 1'
#
loop_
_entity.id
_entity.type
_entity.pdbx_description
1 polymer ?
#
loop_
_entity_poly.entity_id
_entity_poly.type
_entity_poly.pdbx_seq_one_letter_code
_entity_poly.pdbx_strand_id
1 'polypeptide(L)'
;MSEERRSGPKGPAVTRAGWIGLAVLAAAGVAGVVLVSCGGGGGGSVAALPAASEPTTAASSPAAAPAAASTLSLAAQVGQKMFFDKNLSGSGAMSCASCHDPAHAYAPANDLSVQLGGERMDKAGLRAVPSLRYKDITPPYADLLDNPDGISAPGPGGGFAWDGRADTLAAQARLPLLDPLEMANASSTDVVKKLQAADYAPLVAKAFGAKVFDDSNAAFASALQALQAYQLEDKSFHPYSSKFDLYAANKIGGTLTPAETRGLKVFTNPATGNCASCHYQGAGLNGSSALFTDFSYEAISVPRNAGIPANGDLKYFDMGVCGPLRTGHAPAAPNAANGFCGMFKAPTLRNVATRQAFFHNGVMHSLEQVVRFYNTRDTQPELWYPTVGGTPKAKNDPGFPAYGLVTTQYTGGKVQKYDDLPAAYAANIDTQLPMDGRAAGSAPPMSEQDIADLLCFLNTLSDADTAPATPAKPGACVN
;
A
#
# COMPACT_ATOMS: atom_id res chain seq x y z
N MET A 1 3.20 -27.99 63.84
CA MET A 1 3.81 -28.65 62.70
C MET A 1 3.87 -27.63 61.59
N SER A 2 5.06 -27.13 61.34
CA SER A 2 5.42 -26.02 60.48
C SER A 2 5.69 -26.53 59.08
N GLU A 3 5.03 -25.94 58.08
CA GLU A 3 5.28 -26.20 56.66
C GLU A 3 6.15 -25.08 56.07
N GLU A 4 7.33 -25.47 55.66
CA GLU A 4 8.39 -24.66 55.05
C GLU A 4 8.01 -24.28 53.60
N ARG A 5 7.92 -22.99 53.29
CA ARG A 5 7.84 -22.48 51.89
C ARG A 5 9.24 -22.49 51.28
N ARG A 6 9.46 -23.34 50.30
CA ARG A 6 10.65 -23.29 49.43
C ARG A 6 10.45 -22.20 48.38
N SER A 7 11.32 -21.22 48.42
CA SER A 7 11.50 -20.19 47.38
C SER A 7 12.32 -20.77 46.23
N GLY A 8 11.76 -20.78 45.02
CA GLY A 8 12.50 -21.09 43.77
C GLY A 8 13.28 -19.86 43.29
N PRO A 9 14.34 -20.07 42.47
CA PRO A 9 15.25 -18.99 42.06
C PRO A 9 14.60 -18.07 41.04
N LYS A 10 14.80 -16.76 41.23
CA LYS A 10 14.46 -15.69 40.27
C LYS A 10 15.49 -15.73 39.12
N GLY A 11 15.04 -15.91 37.89
CA GLY A 11 15.84 -15.72 36.70
C GLY A 11 16.25 -14.26 36.47
N PRO A 12 17.34 -14.00 35.75
CA PRO A 12 17.87 -12.65 35.63
C PRO A 12 17.00 -11.77 34.72
N ALA A 13 16.81 -10.52 35.16
CA ALA A 13 16.20 -9.46 34.37
C ALA A 13 17.12 -9.06 33.21
N VAL A 14 16.62 -9.14 31.97
CA VAL A 14 17.33 -8.66 30.80
C VAL A 14 17.13 -7.14 30.71
N THR A 15 18.17 -6.40 31.06
CA THR A 15 18.26 -4.96 30.84
C THR A 15 18.63 -4.71 29.35
N ARG A 16 17.78 -3.97 28.64
CA ARG A 16 18.10 -3.48 27.28
C ARG A 16 19.21 -2.44 27.39
N ALA A 17 20.40 -2.79 26.89
CA ALA A 17 21.50 -1.86 26.72
C ALA A 17 21.35 -1.16 25.37
N GLY A 18 21.32 0.19 25.39
CA GLY A 18 21.37 1.02 24.19
C GLY A 18 22.75 0.90 23.51
N TRP A 19 22.73 0.81 22.19
CA TRP A 19 23.94 0.79 21.37
C TRP A 19 24.18 2.17 20.76
N ILE A 20 25.40 2.63 20.98
CA ILE A 20 26.00 3.91 20.54
C ILE A 20 26.40 3.75 19.07
N GLY A 21 26.09 4.79 18.28
CA GLY A 21 26.38 4.81 16.85
C GLY A 21 27.88 4.76 16.51
N LEU A 22 28.17 4.09 15.42
CA LEU A 22 29.46 4.07 14.75
C LEU A 22 29.45 5.03 13.57
N ALA A 23 30.29 6.07 13.62
CA ALA A 23 30.44 7.04 12.55
C ALA A 23 31.26 6.43 11.40
N VAL A 24 30.75 6.49 10.18
CA VAL A 24 31.51 6.17 8.97
C VAL A 24 32.05 7.45 8.37
N LEU A 25 33.38 7.55 8.34
CA LEU A 25 34.15 8.61 7.68
C LEU A 25 34.07 8.40 6.15
N ALA A 26 33.52 9.38 5.44
CA ALA A 26 33.63 9.46 3.99
C ALA A 26 34.88 10.22 3.58
N ALA A 27 35.76 9.58 2.82
CA ALA A 27 36.93 10.19 2.21
C ALA A 27 36.53 10.99 0.95
N ALA A 28 36.87 12.28 0.92
CA ALA A 28 36.69 13.14 -0.23
C ALA A 28 37.88 12.96 -1.21
N GLY A 29 37.56 12.52 -2.44
CA GLY A 29 38.48 12.53 -3.59
C GLY A 29 38.26 13.78 -4.42
N VAL A 30 39.31 14.61 -4.52
CA VAL A 30 39.40 15.79 -5.37
C VAL A 30 39.82 15.35 -6.78
N ALA A 31 39.02 15.64 -7.81
CA ALA A 31 39.42 15.52 -9.21
C ALA A 31 39.28 16.89 -9.89
N GLY A 32 40.40 17.34 -10.43
CA GLY A 32 40.56 18.67 -10.99
C GLY A 32 39.86 18.92 -12.34
N VAL A 33 39.46 20.16 -12.49
CA VAL A 33 38.85 20.72 -13.72
C VAL A 33 39.98 21.22 -14.60
N VAL A 34 40.01 20.75 -15.85
CA VAL A 34 40.80 21.35 -16.94
C VAL A 34 39.84 22.14 -17.81
N LEU A 35 40.02 23.47 -17.80
CA LEU A 35 39.37 24.40 -18.72
C LEU A 35 40.21 24.50 -20.02
N VAL A 36 39.59 24.21 -21.16
CA VAL A 36 40.12 24.61 -22.45
C VAL A 36 39.16 25.62 -23.10
N SER A 37 39.65 26.83 -23.23
CA SER A 37 39.02 27.94 -23.95
C SER A 37 39.51 27.94 -25.39
N CYS A 38 38.63 28.08 -26.35
CA CYS A 38 38.97 28.61 -27.70
C CYS A 38 37.77 29.40 -28.22
N GLY A 39 38.03 30.68 -28.43
CA GLY A 39 37.11 31.61 -29.06
C GLY A 39 37.26 31.67 -30.60
N GLY A 40 36.33 32.31 -31.26
CA GLY A 40 36.42 32.67 -32.66
C GLY A 40 35.05 33.04 -33.24
N GLY A 41 34.87 34.35 -33.51
CA GLY A 41 33.65 34.92 -34.03
C GLY A 41 33.54 34.84 -35.56
N GLY A 42 32.36 35.16 -36.09
CA GLY A 42 32.12 35.34 -37.50
C GLY A 42 30.64 35.57 -37.80
N GLY A 43 30.28 36.83 -38.07
CA GLY A 43 28.91 37.20 -38.47
C GLY A 43 28.67 36.85 -39.96
N GLY A 44 27.41 36.59 -40.28
CA GLY A 44 26.97 36.35 -41.67
C GLY A 44 25.47 36.62 -41.80
N SER A 45 25.16 37.58 -42.67
CA SER A 45 23.83 38.13 -42.94
C SER A 45 22.85 37.13 -43.55
N VAL A 46 21.59 37.26 -43.21
CA VAL A 46 20.45 36.52 -43.73
C VAL A 46 19.99 37.02 -45.09
N ALA A 47 19.86 36.16 -46.06
CA ALA A 47 19.16 36.40 -47.35
C ALA A 47 17.81 35.65 -47.31
N ALA A 48 16.74 36.36 -47.66
CA ALA A 48 15.40 35.83 -47.80
C ALA A 48 15.25 35.04 -49.11
N LEU A 49 14.59 33.89 -49.05
CA LEU A 49 14.21 33.10 -50.23
C LEU A 49 12.67 33.07 -50.38
N PRO A 50 12.18 32.97 -51.64
CA PRO A 50 10.78 33.14 -51.98
C PRO A 50 9.93 31.87 -51.73
N ALA A 51 8.63 32.13 -51.53
CA ALA A 51 7.61 31.10 -51.34
C ALA A 51 7.44 30.22 -52.60
N ALA A 52 7.47 28.90 -52.41
CA ALA A 52 7.10 27.91 -53.41
C ALA A 52 5.77 27.25 -53.04
N SER A 53 4.88 27.19 -54.03
CA SER A 53 3.54 26.63 -54.04
C SER A 53 3.53 25.12 -53.75
N GLU A 54 2.61 24.68 -52.91
CA GLU A 54 2.34 23.27 -52.59
C GLU A 54 1.73 22.49 -53.73
N PRO A 55 2.12 21.21 -53.93
CA PRO A 55 1.27 20.22 -54.59
C PRO A 55 0.54 19.38 -53.51
N THR A 56 -0.76 19.42 -53.54
CA THR A 56 -1.66 18.51 -52.84
C THR A 56 -1.43 17.07 -53.30
N THR A 57 -0.71 16.28 -52.51
CA THR A 57 -0.71 14.82 -52.63
C THR A 57 -1.55 14.24 -51.51
N ALA A 58 -2.61 13.50 -51.85
CA ALA A 58 -3.43 12.72 -50.93
C ALA A 58 -2.53 11.75 -50.17
N ALA A 59 -2.40 11.98 -48.85
CA ALA A 59 -1.69 11.06 -47.98
C ALA A 59 -2.56 9.81 -47.77
N SER A 60 -2.14 8.69 -48.34
CA SER A 60 -2.61 7.36 -48.01
C SER A 60 -2.25 7.12 -46.53
N SER A 61 -3.27 6.85 -45.70
CA SER A 61 -3.08 6.44 -44.28
C SER A 61 -2.13 5.24 -44.25
N PRO A 62 -1.10 5.26 -43.41
CA PRO A 62 -0.26 4.10 -43.22
C PRO A 62 -1.11 2.96 -42.68
N ALA A 63 -0.99 1.79 -43.30
CA ALA A 63 -1.58 0.55 -42.80
C ALA A 63 -1.11 0.34 -41.33
N ALA A 64 -2.04 0.08 -40.44
CA ALA A 64 -1.72 -0.22 -39.05
C ALA A 64 -0.67 -1.34 -39.00
N ALA A 65 0.46 -1.06 -38.37
CA ALA A 65 1.48 -2.08 -38.11
C ALA A 65 0.82 -3.28 -37.43
N PRO A 66 1.20 -4.53 -37.77
CA PRO A 66 0.66 -5.69 -37.10
C PRO A 66 0.92 -5.54 -35.59
N ALA A 67 -0.13 -5.73 -34.77
CA ALA A 67 -0.02 -5.69 -33.31
C ALA A 67 1.13 -6.60 -32.89
N ALA A 68 2.11 -6.06 -32.16
CA ALA A 68 3.23 -6.83 -31.65
C ALA A 68 2.67 -8.05 -30.90
N ALA A 69 3.18 -9.25 -31.25
CA ALA A 69 2.76 -10.47 -30.58
C ALA A 69 2.92 -10.29 -29.06
N SER A 70 1.89 -10.65 -28.28
CA SER A 70 1.93 -10.57 -26.83
C SER A 70 3.16 -11.34 -26.30
N THR A 71 3.95 -10.71 -25.45
CA THR A 71 5.09 -11.37 -24.79
C THR A 71 4.65 -12.28 -23.63
N LEU A 72 3.35 -12.25 -23.30
CA LEU A 72 2.75 -13.05 -22.22
C LEU A 72 2.64 -14.53 -22.61
N SER A 73 2.92 -15.43 -21.66
CA SER A 73 2.62 -16.85 -21.82
C SER A 73 1.14 -17.09 -22.09
N LEU A 74 0.78 -18.28 -22.60
CA LEU A 74 -0.65 -18.61 -22.79
C LEU A 74 -1.42 -18.55 -21.48
N ALA A 75 -0.82 -18.96 -20.36
CA ALA A 75 -1.44 -18.85 -19.04
C ALA A 75 -1.69 -17.40 -18.65
N ALA A 76 -0.72 -16.52 -18.83
CA ALA A 76 -0.86 -15.10 -18.54
C ALA A 76 -1.90 -14.41 -19.44
N GLN A 77 -1.98 -14.81 -20.73
CA GLN A 77 -3.04 -14.33 -21.63
C GLN A 77 -4.44 -14.74 -21.16
N VAL A 78 -4.61 -15.97 -20.66
CA VAL A 78 -5.87 -16.40 -20.01
C VAL A 78 -6.15 -15.53 -18.78
N GLY A 79 -5.17 -15.35 -17.91
CA GLY A 79 -5.29 -14.50 -16.72
C GLY A 79 -5.67 -13.07 -17.04
N GLN A 80 -5.11 -12.49 -18.12
CA GLN A 80 -5.47 -11.16 -18.61
C GLN A 80 -6.95 -11.11 -19.02
N LYS A 81 -7.44 -12.10 -19.80
CA LYS A 81 -8.85 -12.16 -20.16
C LYS A 81 -9.76 -12.25 -18.94
N MET A 82 -9.43 -13.14 -18.00
CA MET A 82 -10.17 -13.30 -16.75
C MET A 82 -10.21 -12.04 -15.91
N PHE A 83 -9.11 -11.29 -15.85
CA PHE A 83 -8.99 -10.08 -15.04
C PHE A 83 -10.00 -8.99 -15.42
N PHE A 84 -10.40 -8.93 -16.70
CA PHE A 84 -11.38 -7.99 -17.23
C PHE A 84 -12.77 -8.58 -17.44
N ASP A 85 -12.95 -9.89 -17.25
CA ASP A 85 -14.22 -10.57 -17.53
C ASP A 85 -15.22 -10.43 -16.38
N LYS A 86 -16.24 -9.61 -16.59
CA LYS A 86 -17.33 -9.39 -15.61
C LYS A 86 -18.22 -10.61 -15.44
N ASN A 87 -18.32 -11.48 -16.45
CA ASN A 87 -19.17 -12.68 -16.39
C ASN A 87 -18.65 -13.70 -15.38
N LEU A 88 -17.38 -13.59 -14.95
CA LEU A 88 -16.83 -14.44 -13.91
C LEU A 88 -17.36 -14.11 -12.50
N SER A 89 -18.12 -13.02 -12.30
CA SER A 89 -18.78 -12.73 -11.02
C SER A 89 -20.19 -13.32 -10.91
N GLY A 90 -20.68 -13.48 -9.68
CA GLY A 90 -22.07 -13.87 -9.41
C GLY A 90 -23.08 -12.86 -9.97
N SER A 91 -22.73 -11.58 -9.95
CA SER A 91 -23.56 -10.49 -10.50
C SER A 91 -23.50 -10.38 -12.03
N GLY A 92 -22.46 -10.90 -12.70
CA GLY A 92 -22.17 -10.62 -14.10
C GLY A 92 -21.77 -9.16 -14.37
N ALA A 93 -21.53 -8.35 -13.35
CA ALA A 93 -21.27 -6.92 -13.46
C ALA A 93 -19.88 -6.49 -12.93
N MET A 94 -19.16 -7.37 -12.23
CA MET A 94 -17.88 -7.12 -11.59
C MET A 94 -16.77 -8.00 -12.17
N SER A 95 -15.62 -7.41 -12.42
CA SER A 95 -14.35 -8.11 -12.72
C SER A 95 -13.27 -7.67 -11.74
N CYS A 96 -12.08 -8.27 -11.78
CA CYS A 96 -10.94 -7.81 -10.98
C CYS A 96 -10.64 -6.32 -11.27
N ALA A 97 -10.69 -5.91 -12.53
CA ALA A 97 -10.45 -4.54 -12.96
C ALA A 97 -11.51 -3.54 -12.43
N SER A 98 -12.66 -3.99 -11.95
CA SER A 98 -13.69 -3.12 -11.35
C SER A 98 -13.23 -2.48 -10.03
N CYS A 99 -12.36 -3.19 -9.27
CA CYS A 99 -11.78 -2.71 -8.02
C CYS A 99 -10.28 -2.46 -8.13
N HIS A 100 -9.60 -3.07 -9.12
CA HIS A 100 -8.18 -2.95 -9.38
C HIS A 100 -7.94 -2.33 -10.77
N ASP A 101 -8.22 -1.01 -10.87
CA ASP A 101 -8.12 -0.28 -12.14
C ASP A 101 -6.65 -0.10 -12.57
N PRO A 102 -6.24 -0.59 -13.75
CA PRO A 102 -4.88 -0.39 -14.27
C PRO A 102 -4.44 1.07 -14.33
N ALA A 103 -5.35 1.99 -14.67
CA ALA A 103 -5.05 3.43 -14.74
C ALA A 103 -4.77 4.06 -13.36
N HIS A 104 -5.17 3.38 -12.27
CA HIS A 104 -4.97 3.81 -10.88
C HIS A 104 -3.99 2.90 -10.13
N ALA A 105 -2.93 2.44 -10.81
CA ALA A 105 -1.94 1.51 -10.25
C ALA A 105 -2.57 0.21 -9.70
N TYR A 106 -3.60 -0.30 -10.35
CA TYR A 106 -4.36 -1.47 -9.91
C TYR A 106 -4.93 -1.32 -8.49
N ALA A 107 -5.32 -0.10 -8.13
CA ALA A 107 -6.11 0.25 -6.96
C ALA A 107 -7.47 0.81 -7.41
N PRO A 108 -8.44 1.07 -6.50
CA PRO A 108 -9.71 1.69 -6.87
C PRO A 108 -9.55 3.07 -7.49
N ALA A 109 -10.38 3.36 -8.50
CA ALA A 109 -10.46 4.66 -9.16
C ALA A 109 -11.30 5.71 -8.38
N ASN A 110 -11.91 5.31 -7.27
CA ASN A 110 -12.80 6.13 -6.45
C ASN A 110 -12.30 6.25 -5.00
N ASP A 111 -12.97 7.09 -4.23
CA ASP A 111 -12.66 7.39 -2.83
C ASP A 111 -13.48 6.57 -1.81
N LEU A 112 -14.18 5.53 -2.24
CA LEU A 112 -14.91 4.68 -1.30
C LEU A 112 -13.96 4.00 -0.33
N SER A 113 -14.27 4.06 0.95
CA SER A 113 -13.51 3.37 2.01
C SER A 113 -13.37 1.88 1.72
N VAL A 114 -14.49 1.26 1.29
CA VAL A 114 -14.57 -0.13 0.85
C VAL A 114 -15.41 -0.21 -0.43
N GLN A 115 -15.10 -1.14 -1.30
CA GLN A 115 -15.85 -1.27 -2.55
C GLN A 115 -17.16 -2.03 -2.34
N LEU A 116 -18.13 -1.80 -3.24
CA LEU A 116 -19.38 -2.54 -3.26
C LEU A 116 -19.26 -3.78 -4.16
N GLY A 117 -19.84 -4.87 -3.72
CA GLY A 117 -19.86 -6.14 -4.44
C GLY A 117 -21.12 -6.95 -4.14
N GLY A 118 -21.02 -8.27 -4.20
CA GLY A 118 -22.15 -9.19 -4.03
C GLY A 118 -22.97 -9.37 -5.30
N GLU A 119 -23.95 -10.25 -5.26
CA GLU A 119 -24.80 -10.62 -6.42
C GLU A 119 -25.54 -9.42 -7.04
N ARG A 120 -25.84 -8.38 -6.25
CA ARG A 120 -26.54 -7.17 -6.70
C ARG A 120 -25.68 -5.93 -6.70
N MET A 121 -24.38 -6.06 -6.44
CA MET A 121 -23.46 -4.93 -6.31
C MET A 121 -23.86 -3.91 -5.22
N ASP A 122 -24.55 -4.37 -4.18
CA ASP A 122 -25.07 -3.55 -3.07
C ASP A 122 -24.47 -3.89 -1.70
N LYS A 123 -23.49 -4.80 -1.66
CA LYS A 123 -22.83 -5.24 -0.45
C LYS A 123 -21.50 -4.50 -0.26
N ALA A 124 -21.36 -3.81 0.85
CA ALA A 124 -20.08 -3.20 1.21
C ALA A 124 -19.07 -4.27 1.64
N GLY A 125 -17.84 -4.19 1.11
CA GLY A 125 -16.71 -4.98 1.59
C GLY A 125 -16.34 -4.64 3.03
N LEU A 126 -15.41 -5.39 3.59
CA LEU A 126 -14.95 -5.20 4.98
C LEU A 126 -13.65 -4.43 5.08
N ARG A 127 -12.87 -4.36 4.00
CA ARG A 127 -11.55 -3.73 3.97
C ARG A 127 -11.35 -2.93 2.67
N ALA A 128 -10.51 -1.91 2.77
CA ALA A 128 -10.06 -1.16 1.61
C ALA A 128 -9.28 -2.06 0.64
N VAL A 129 -9.51 -1.88 -0.64
CA VAL A 129 -8.86 -2.65 -1.69
C VAL A 129 -7.41 -2.17 -1.86
N PRO A 130 -6.40 -3.04 -1.71
CA PRO A 130 -5.00 -2.68 -1.93
C PRO A 130 -4.67 -2.64 -3.42
N SER A 131 -3.61 -1.91 -3.79
CA SER A 131 -3.02 -2.03 -5.13
C SER A 131 -2.48 -3.44 -5.36
N LEU A 132 -2.59 -3.94 -6.61
CA LEU A 132 -1.95 -5.20 -7.02
C LEU A 132 -0.54 -4.98 -7.57
N ARG A 133 -0.05 -3.75 -7.70
CA ARG A 133 1.33 -3.51 -8.11
C ARG A 133 2.33 -4.01 -7.07
N TYR A 134 3.49 -4.48 -7.56
CA TYR A 134 4.64 -4.87 -6.73
C TYR A 134 4.33 -5.99 -5.74
N LYS A 135 3.65 -7.04 -6.22
CA LYS A 135 3.33 -8.24 -5.43
C LYS A 135 4.20 -9.44 -5.77
N ASP A 136 4.96 -9.37 -6.85
CA ASP A 136 5.76 -10.44 -7.44
C ASP A 136 6.84 -10.99 -6.48
N ILE A 137 7.34 -10.18 -5.55
CA ILE A 137 8.38 -10.58 -4.59
C ILE A 137 7.89 -10.64 -3.14
N THR A 138 6.57 -10.65 -2.91
CA THR A 138 6.01 -10.82 -1.56
C THR A 138 6.29 -12.24 -1.06
N PRO A 139 6.99 -12.43 0.07
CA PRO A 139 7.24 -13.76 0.63
C PRO A 139 5.93 -14.37 1.17
N PRO A 140 5.84 -15.70 1.33
CA PRO A 140 4.77 -16.34 2.10
C PRO A 140 4.72 -15.79 3.53
N TYR A 141 3.54 -15.89 4.17
CA TYR A 141 3.40 -15.46 5.56
C TYR A 141 4.22 -16.35 6.51
N ALA A 142 4.89 -15.70 7.46
CA ALA A 142 5.50 -16.36 8.61
C ALA A 142 5.29 -15.52 9.88
N ASP A 143 5.12 -16.19 11.03
CA ASP A 143 5.05 -15.52 12.35
C ASP A 143 6.40 -14.90 12.74
N LEU A 144 7.49 -15.43 12.21
CA LEU A 144 8.86 -14.96 12.37
C LEU A 144 9.52 -14.87 11.00
N LEU A 145 9.28 -13.76 10.31
CA LEU A 145 9.97 -13.41 9.07
C LEU A 145 11.15 -12.50 9.42
N ASP A 146 12.32 -12.78 8.86
CA ASP A 146 13.47 -11.89 8.97
C ASP A 146 13.17 -10.57 8.28
N ASN A 147 13.43 -9.45 8.97
CA ASN A 147 13.23 -8.13 8.40
C ASN A 147 14.32 -7.85 7.34
N PRO A 148 13.95 -7.36 6.14
CA PRO A 148 14.91 -7.08 5.07
C PRO A 148 15.91 -5.97 5.41
N ASP A 149 15.71 -5.22 6.49
CA ASP A 149 16.68 -4.24 6.99
C ASP A 149 17.91 -4.90 7.63
N GLY A 150 17.85 -6.19 7.98
CA GLY A 150 18.89 -6.97 8.60
C GLY A 150 19.23 -6.55 10.04
N ILE A 151 18.42 -5.70 10.67
CA ILE A 151 18.66 -5.10 12.00
C ILE A 151 17.50 -5.39 12.95
N SER A 152 16.25 -5.24 12.47
CA SER A 152 15.04 -5.45 13.25
C SER A 152 14.87 -6.94 13.60
N ALA A 153 14.31 -7.20 14.79
CA ALA A 153 14.02 -8.57 15.19
C ALA A 153 12.97 -9.20 14.24
N PRO A 154 13.07 -10.52 13.95
CA PRO A 154 12.04 -11.24 13.21
C PRO A 154 10.66 -11.09 13.86
N GLY A 155 9.64 -10.92 13.03
CA GLY A 155 8.26 -10.73 13.44
C GLY A 155 7.27 -11.26 12.41
N PRO A 156 5.94 -11.10 12.63
CA PRO A 156 4.96 -11.50 11.64
C PRO A 156 5.19 -10.72 10.35
N GLY A 157 5.27 -11.45 9.23
CA GLY A 157 5.59 -10.82 7.94
C GLY A 157 5.12 -11.65 6.75
N GLY A 158 5.12 -11.04 5.56
CA GLY A 158 4.78 -11.70 4.31
C GLY A 158 3.29 -11.93 4.07
N GLY A 159 2.97 -12.85 3.16
CA GLY A 159 1.60 -13.18 2.76
C GLY A 159 0.89 -12.07 1.98
N PHE A 160 -0.26 -12.39 1.42
CA PHE A 160 -1.12 -11.48 0.67
C PHE A 160 -2.39 -11.12 1.47
N ALA A 161 -3.13 -10.13 1.01
CA ALA A 161 -4.16 -9.40 1.76
C ALA A 161 -3.59 -8.61 2.95
N TRP A 162 -4.45 -7.86 3.66
CA TRP A 162 -4.05 -7.04 4.81
C TRP A 162 -3.62 -7.86 6.04
N ASP A 163 -3.99 -9.13 6.08
CA ASP A 163 -3.77 -10.05 7.20
C ASP A 163 -2.89 -11.27 6.84
N GLY A 164 -2.36 -11.32 5.63
CA GLY A 164 -1.48 -12.40 5.21
C GLY A 164 -2.13 -13.77 5.04
N ARG A 165 -3.48 -13.82 4.87
CA ARG A 165 -4.23 -15.09 4.82
C ARG A 165 -4.04 -15.90 3.53
N ALA A 166 -3.22 -15.44 2.60
CA ALA A 166 -2.85 -16.15 1.38
C ALA A 166 -1.34 -16.08 1.17
N ASP A 167 -0.71 -17.20 0.83
CA ASP A 167 0.75 -17.32 0.67
C ASP A 167 1.23 -17.13 -0.77
N THR A 168 0.30 -17.12 -1.73
CA THR A 168 0.61 -16.93 -3.15
C THR A 168 -0.43 -16.03 -3.81
N LEU A 169 -0.10 -15.45 -4.96
CA LEU A 169 -1.05 -14.68 -5.77
C LEU A 169 -2.24 -15.54 -6.23
N ALA A 170 -1.99 -16.82 -6.55
CA ALA A 170 -3.06 -17.76 -6.89
C ALA A 170 -4.02 -17.98 -5.71
N ALA A 171 -3.49 -18.20 -4.51
CA ALA A 171 -4.30 -18.35 -3.29
C ALA A 171 -5.06 -17.04 -2.97
N GLN A 172 -4.44 -15.88 -3.19
CA GLN A 172 -5.09 -14.58 -3.01
C GLN A 172 -6.24 -14.40 -4.01
N ALA A 173 -6.04 -14.70 -5.29
CA ALA A 173 -7.07 -14.54 -6.33
C ALA A 173 -8.33 -15.39 -6.07
N ARG A 174 -8.21 -16.50 -5.33
CA ARG A 174 -9.36 -17.30 -4.89
C ARG A 174 -10.32 -16.53 -3.99
N LEU A 175 -9.79 -15.63 -3.15
CA LEU A 175 -10.57 -14.94 -2.12
C LEU A 175 -11.70 -14.11 -2.76
N PRO A 176 -11.42 -13.10 -3.62
CA PRO A 176 -12.48 -12.26 -4.21
C PRO A 176 -13.44 -13.04 -5.09
N LEU A 177 -12.99 -14.10 -5.77
CA LEU A 177 -13.86 -14.91 -6.63
C LEU A 177 -15.03 -15.54 -5.85
N LEU A 178 -14.81 -15.94 -4.60
CA LEU A 178 -15.77 -16.69 -3.77
C LEU A 178 -16.37 -15.87 -2.63
N ASP A 179 -15.85 -14.66 -2.34
CA ASP A 179 -16.35 -13.83 -1.25
C ASP A 179 -17.75 -13.28 -1.61
N PRO A 180 -18.77 -13.50 -0.74
CA PRO A 180 -20.13 -13.02 -0.97
C PRO A 180 -20.29 -11.50 -0.97
N LEU A 181 -19.29 -10.76 -0.47
CA LEU A 181 -19.24 -9.30 -0.49
C LEU A 181 -18.46 -8.75 -1.70
N GLU A 182 -17.79 -9.62 -2.46
CA GLU A 182 -17.00 -9.25 -3.63
C GLU A 182 -17.62 -9.87 -4.90
N MET A 183 -16.97 -10.83 -5.59
CA MET A 183 -17.46 -11.42 -6.84
C MET A 183 -18.59 -12.45 -6.64
N ALA A 184 -18.88 -12.90 -5.44
CA ALA A 184 -20.07 -13.62 -5.01
C ALA A 184 -20.42 -14.87 -5.85
N ASN A 185 -19.44 -15.65 -6.29
CA ASN A 185 -19.74 -16.96 -6.85
C ASN A 185 -20.05 -17.95 -5.71
N ALA A 186 -21.11 -18.73 -5.87
CA ALA A 186 -21.55 -19.70 -4.87
C ALA A 186 -20.52 -20.83 -4.66
N SER A 187 -19.68 -21.11 -5.67
CA SER A 187 -18.66 -22.15 -5.59
C SER A 187 -17.56 -21.99 -6.65
N SER A 188 -16.42 -22.66 -6.46
CA SER A 188 -15.38 -22.80 -7.48
C SER A 188 -15.91 -23.45 -8.78
N THR A 189 -16.84 -24.39 -8.66
CA THR A 189 -17.51 -25.04 -9.82
C THR A 189 -18.28 -24.03 -10.64
N ASP A 190 -18.93 -23.03 -10.03
CA ASP A 190 -19.65 -22.00 -10.76
C ASP A 190 -18.70 -21.07 -11.53
N VAL A 191 -17.54 -20.75 -10.97
CA VAL A 191 -16.48 -20.02 -11.68
C VAL A 191 -16.02 -20.83 -12.90
N VAL A 192 -15.79 -22.14 -12.74
CA VAL A 192 -15.37 -23.02 -13.84
C VAL A 192 -16.42 -23.13 -14.94
N LYS A 193 -17.71 -23.24 -14.61
CA LYS A 193 -18.80 -23.23 -15.61
C LYS A 193 -18.80 -21.94 -16.43
N LYS A 194 -18.61 -20.79 -15.77
CA LYS A 194 -18.52 -19.49 -16.45
C LYS A 194 -17.28 -19.40 -17.33
N LEU A 195 -16.13 -19.86 -16.84
CA LEU A 195 -14.89 -19.91 -17.61
C LEU A 195 -15.01 -20.83 -18.83
N GLN A 196 -15.70 -21.97 -18.71
CA GLN A 196 -15.96 -22.89 -19.81
C GLN A 196 -16.90 -22.28 -20.87
N ALA A 197 -17.81 -21.40 -20.47
CA ALA A 197 -18.73 -20.70 -21.36
C ALA A 197 -18.12 -19.42 -21.99
N ALA A 198 -16.94 -18.97 -21.54
CA ALA A 198 -16.28 -17.78 -22.03
C ALA A 198 -15.78 -17.95 -23.49
N ASP A 199 -15.72 -16.87 -24.24
CA ASP A 199 -15.22 -16.87 -25.63
C ASP A 199 -13.73 -17.28 -25.73
N TYR A 200 -12.99 -17.12 -24.64
CA TYR A 200 -11.59 -17.53 -24.51
C TYR A 200 -11.37 -18.94 -23.89
N ALA A 201 -12.45 -19.75 -23.71
CA ALA A 201 -12.30 -21.14 -23.23
C ALA A 201 -11.35 -21.98 -24.11
N PRO A 202 -11.31 -21.82 -25.45
CA PRO A 202 -10.30 -22.49 -26.28
C PRO A 202 -8.86 -22.11 -25.93
N LEU A 203 -8.59 -20.88 -25.50
CA LEU A 203 -7.30 -20.44 -25.03
C LEU A 203 -6.93 -21.11 -23.68
N VAL A 204 -7.89 -21.30 -22.78
CA VAL A 204 -7.72 -22.05 -21.53
C VAL A 204 -7.28 -23.49 -21.84
N ALA A 205 -8.00 -24.17 -22.76
CA ALA A 205 -7.65 -25.52 -23.19
C ALA A 205 -6.28 -25.61 -23.87
N LYS A 206 -5.89 -24.58 -24.60
CA LYS A 206 -4.53 -24.49 -25.21
C LYS A 206 -3.46 -24.29 -24.17
N ALA A 207 -3.71 -23.51 -23.10
CA ALA A 207 -2.74 -23.19 -22.05
C ALA A 207 -2.54 -24.34 -21.08
N PHE A 208 -3.61 -25.03 -20.68
CA PHE A 208 -3.62 -26.00 -19.58
C PHE A 208 -3.95 -27.44 -20.02
N GLY A 209 -4.14 -27.66 -21.30
CA GLY A 209 -4.46 -28.96 -21.90
C GLY A 209 -5.94 -29.11 -22.26
N ALA A 210 -6.21 -29.91 -23.32
CA ALA A 210 -7.55 -30.07 -23.90
C ALA A 210 -8.58 -30.64 -22.89
N LYS A 211 -8.14 -31.30 -21.84
CA LYS A 211 -8.98 -31.92 -20.80
C LYS A 211 -9.08 -31.08 -19.53
N VAL A 212 -8.66 -29.82 -19.56
CA VAL A 212 -8.62 -28.94 -18.36
C VAL A 212 -9.99 -28.85 -17.67
N PHE A 213 -11.10 -28.94 -18.42
CA PHE A 213 -12.46 -28.84 -17.89
C PHE A 213 -13.07 -30.20 -17.45
N ASP A 214 -12.36 -31.33 -17.61
CA ASP A 214 -12.87 -32.64 -17.20
C ASP A 214 -12.91 -32.77 -15.67
N ASP A 215 -12.04 -32.04 -14.95
CA ASP A 215 -12.03 -31.92 -13.49
C ASP A 215 -12.18 -30.45 -13.08
N SER A 216 -13.28 -30.14 -12.39
CA SER A 216 -13.60 -28.78 -11.96
C SER A 216 -12.59 -28.21 -10.96
N ASN A 217 -12.00 -29.02 -10.08
CA ASN A 217 -11.00 -28.53 -9.12
C ASN A 217 -9.67 -28.20 -9.83
N ALA A 218 -9.24 -29.06 -10.75
CA ALA A 218 -8.06 -28.82 -11.57
C ALA A 218 -8.25 -27.59 -12.48
N ALA A 219 -9.44 -27.42 -13.08
CA ALA A 219 -9.77 -26.24 -13.88
C ALA A 219 -9.74 -24.96 -13.05
N PHE A 220 -10.30 -24.97 -11.85
CA PHE A 220 -10.25 -23.82 -10.95
C PHE A 220 -8.82 -23.48 -10.53
N ALA A 221 -8.02 -24.50 -10.18
CA ALA A 221 -6.60 -24.28 -9.87
C ALA A 221 -5.83 -23.66 -11.06
N SER A 222 -6.10 -24.13 -12.28
CA SER A 222 -5.53 -23.57 -13.51
C SER A 222 -5.95 -22.10 -13.74
N ALA A 223 -7.21 -21.78 -13.43
CA ALA A 223 -7.71 -20.41 -13.50
C ALA A 223 -6.98 -19.47 -12.51
N LEU A 224 -6.73 -19.92 -11.28
CA LEU A 224 -5.96 -19.17 -10.28
C LEU A 224 -4.50 -18.98 -10.70
N GLN A 225 -3.88 -20.04 -11.27
CA GLN A 225 -2.53 -19.96 -11.84
C GLN A 225 -2.46 -18.97 -13.02
N ALA A 226 -3.49 -18.92 -13.86
CA ALA A 226 -3.57 -17.94 -14.95
C ALA A 226 -3.58 -16.49 -14.43
N LEU A 227 -4.38 -16.19 -13.42
CA LEU A 227 -4.41 -14.87 -12.78
C LEU A 227 -3.07 -14.51 -12.12
N GLN A 228 -2.40 -15.47 -11.49
CA GLN A 228 -1.05 -15.28 -10.98
C GLN A 228 -0.05 -15.00 -12.11
N ALA A 229 -0.06 -15.81 -13.18
CA ALA A 229 0.85 -15.64 -14.31
C ALA A 229 0.70 -14.25 -14.95
N TYR A 230 -0.54 -13.76 -15.11
CA TYR A 230 -0.78 -12.41 -15.62
C TYR A 230 -0.13 -11.33 -14.73
N GLN A 231 -0.30 -11.42 -13.42
CA GLN A 231 0.29 -10.45 -12.49
C GLN A 231 1.83 -10.52 -12.42
N LEU A 232 2.43 -11.68 -12.68
CA LEU A 232 3.88 -11.86 -12.66
C LEU A 232 4.55 -11.47 -13.98
N GLU A 233 3.87 -11.66 -15.12
CA GLU A 233 4.47 -11.49 -16.43
C GLU A 233 4.19 -10.10 -17.05
N ASP A 234 3.05 -9.49 -16.74
CA ASP A 234 2.70 -8.18 -17.29
C ASP A 234 3.42 -7.06 -16.51
N LYS A 235 4.27 -6.34 -17.22
CA LYS A 235 5.12 -5.28 -16.66
C LYS A 235 4.34 -4.14 -16.02
N SER A 236 3.06 -3.97 -16.33
CA SER A 236 2.23 -2.94 -15.73
C SER A 236 1.98 -3.16 -14.23
N PHE A 237 2.19 -4.39 -13.74
CA PHE A 237 2.14 -4.66 -12.29
C PHE A 237 3.42 -4.30 -11.53
N HIS A 238 4.55 -4.09 -12.22
CA HIS A 238 5.84 -3.78 -11.61
C HIS A 238 6.72 -2.90 -12.53
N PRO A 239 6.24 -1.70 -12.90
CA PRO A 239 6.90 -0.87 -13.92
C PRO A 239 8.23 -0.26 -13.46
N TYR A 240 8.44 -0.01 -12.15
CA TYR A 240 9.63 0.63 -11.59
C TYR A 240 10.03 1.90 -12.36
N SER A 241 9.06 2.79 -12.61
CA SER A 241 9.22 3.98 -13.46
C SER A 241 9.06 5.30 -12.73
N SER A 242 9.04 5.28 -11.40
CA SER A 242 8.85 6.47 -10.58
C SER A 242 10.06 7.41 -10.63
N LYS A 243 9.87 8.68 -10.26
CA LYS A 243 10.98 9.63 -10.10
C LYS A 243 12.03 9.11 -9.12
N PHE A 244 11.60 8.43 -8.05
CA PHE A 244 12.52 7.81 -7.09
C PHE A 244 13.36 6.69 -7.73
N ASP A 245 12.81 5.88 -8.63
CA ASP A 245 13.59 4.85 -9.36
C ASP A 245 14.67 5.47 -10.21
N LEU A 246 14.36 6.58 -10.89
CA LEU A 246 15.35 7.33 -11.66
C LEU A 246 16.44 7.93 -10.76
N TYR A 247 16.06 8.46 -9.59
CA TYR A 247 16.99 8.98 -8.58
C TYR A 247 17.91 7.88 -8.06
N ALA A 248 17.36 6.76 -7.62
CA ALA A 248 18.13 5.64 -7.08
C ALA A 248 19.09 5.03 -8.12
N ALA A 249 18.70 5.05 -9.39
CA ALA A 249 19.52 4.58 -10.51
C ALA A 249 20.44 5.66 -11.10
N ASN A 250 20.48 6.86 -10.52
CA ASN A 250 21.25 8.02 -11.00
C ASN A 250 20.98 8.33 -12.50
N LYS A 251 19.70 8.31 -12.91
CA LYS A 251 19.26 8.56 -14.29
C LYS A 251 18.73 9.97 -14.46
N ILE A 252 18.73 10.45 -15.71
CA ILE A 252 18.12 11.74 -16.08
C ILE A 252 16.65 11.76 -15.69
N GLY A 253 16.19 12.86 -15.09
CA GLY A 253 14.83 13.01 -14.55
C GLY A 253 14.67 12.59 -13.10
N GLY A 254 15.67 11.92 -12.50
CA GLY A 254 15.64 11.47 -11.11
C GLY A 254 16.14 12.52 -10.09
N THR A 255 16.52 13.73 -10.48
CA THR A 255 16.98 14.75 -9.53
C THR A 255 15.84 15.14 -8.59
N LEU A 256 16.04 14.91 -7.29
CA LEU A 256 15.10 15.36 -6.26
C LEU A 256 15.24 16.88 -6.04
N THR A 257 14.12 17.55 -5.85
CA THR A 257 14.11 18.95 -5.44
C THR A 257 14.60 19.10 -4.00
N PRO A 258 14.90 20.33 -3.53
CA PRO A 258 15.26 20.53 -2.11
C PRO A 258 14.17 20.04 -1.14
N ALA A 259 12.88 20.28 -1.44
CA ALA A 259 11.75 19.81 -0.63
C ALA A 259 11.67 18.27 -0.60
N GLU A 260 11.75 17.60 -1.75
CA GLU A 260 11.77 16.14 -1.83
C GLU A 260 12.95 15.53 -1.10
N THR A 261 14.12 16.18 -1.16
CA THR A 261 15.32 15.74 -0.41
C THR A 261 15.15 15.90 1.09
N ARG A 262 14.54 16.98 1.57
CA ARG A 262 14.19 17.14 3.00
C ARG A 262 13.15 16.10 3.41
N GLY A 263 12.14 15.86 2.57
CA GLY A 263 11.12 14.84 2.80
C GLY A 263 11.70 13.43 2.93
N LEU A 264 12.67 13.06 2.07
CA LEU A 264 13.41 11.81 2.20
C LEU A 264 14.16 11.72 3.54
N LYS A 265 14.76 12.83 4.00
CA LYS A 265 15.40 12.88 5.32
C LYS A 265 14.42 12.69 6.47
N VAL A 266 13.23 13.33 6.39
CA VAL A 266 12.15 13.12 7.39
C VAL A 266 11.72 11.67 7.39
N PHE A 267 11.52 11.07 6.21
CA PHE A 267 11.12 9.68 6.04
C PHE A 267 12.09 8.70 6.73
N THR A 268 13.40 8.97 6.64
CA THR A 268 14.45 8.08 7.16
C THR A 268 14.94 8.42 8.57
N ASN A 269 14.60 9.60 9.10
CA ASN A 269 15.10 10.05 10.37
C ASN A 269 14.38 9.38 11.55
N PRO A 270 15.05 8.53 12.35
CA PRO A 270 14.45 7.84 13.49
C PRO A 270 14.01 8.77 14.64
N ALA A 271 14.38 10.06 14.61
CA ALA A 271 13.98 11.05 15.60
C ALA A 271 12.78 11.91 15.19
N THR A 272 12.26 11.76 13.96
CA THR A 272 11.13 12.53 13.43
C THR A 272 10.08 11.62 12.77
N GLY A 273 10.18 11.41 11.44
CA GLY A 273 9.20 10.62 10.68
C GLY A 273 9.32 9.12 10.91
N ASN A 274 10.55 8.60 10.96
CA ASN A 274 10.86 7.18 11.17
C ASN A 274 10.09 6.19 10.26
N CYS A 275 9.59 6.65 9.12
CA CYS A 275 8.74 5.83 8.23
C CYS A 275 9.47 4.61 7.68
N ALA A 276 10.81 4.75 7.50
CA ALA A 276 11.67 3.71 6.97
C ALA A 276 11.81 2.49 7.90
N SER A 277 11.37 2.56 9.16
CA SER A 277 11.37 1.41 10.09
C SER A 277 10.43 0.29 9.67
N CYS A 278 9.30 0.61 9.02
CA CYS A 278 8.33 -0.35 8.48
C CYS A 278 8.25 -0.27 6.95
N HIS A 279 8.52 0.90 6.39
CA HIS A 279 8.53 1.15 4.95
C HIS A 279 9.96 1.21 4.41
N TYR A 280 10.69 0.10 4.56
CA TYR A 280 12.09 -0.02 4.20
C TYR A 280 12.37 0.42 2.76
N GLN A 281 13.35 1.31 2.60
CA GLN A 281 13.69 1.96 1.33
C GLN A 281 14.93 1.39 0.63
N GLY A 282 15.58 0.41 1.23
CA GLY A 282 16.71 -0.27 0.61
C GLY A 282 16.31 -1.15 -0.56
N ALA A 283 17.27 -1.79 -1.18
CA ALA A 283 17.00 -2.77 -2.22
C ALA A 283 16.05 -3.84 -1.68
N GLY A 284 15.03 -4.17 -2.46
CA GLY A 284 14.10 -5.23 -2.11
C GLY A 284 14.73 -6.61 -2.23
N LEU A 285 13.97 -7.64 -1.87
CA LEU A 285 14.37 -9.02 -2.04
C LEU A 285 14.81 -9.27 -3.48
N ASN A 286 15.82 -10.12 -3.67
CA ASN A 286 16.39 -10.46 -4.98
C ASN A 286 16.97 -9.26 -5.76
N GLY A 287 17.36 -8.16 -5.09
CA GLY A 287 17.97 -6.99 -5.72
C GLY A 287 17.00 -6.12 -6.52
N SER A 288 15.69 -6.25 -6.31
CA SER A 288 14.71 -5.33 -6.88
C SER A 288 14.89 -3.91 -6.37
N SER A 289 14.32 -2.92 -7.08
CA SER A 289 14.21 -1.55 -6.57
C SER A 289 13.44 -1.53 -5.24
N ALA A 290 13.67 -0.50 -4.43
CA ALA A 290 13.00 -0.33 -3.14
C ALA A 290 11.48 -0.46 -3.25
N LEU A 291 10.89 -1.29 -2.42
CA LEU A 291 9.43 -1.48 -2.37
C LEU A 291 8.74 -0.60 -1.35
N PHE A 292 9.48 0.03 -0.45
CA PHE A 292 8.94 0.82 0.66
C PHE A 292 7.96 0.00 1.51
N THR A 293 8.34 -1.22 1.82
CA THR A 293 7.74 -2.14 2.78
C THR A 293 8.79 -3.16 3.21
N ASP A 294 8.75 -3.54 4.44
CA ASP A 294 9.50 -4.68 5.00
C ASP A 294 8.63 -5.94 5.11
N PHE A 295 7.36 -5.85 4.62
CA PHE A 295 6.32 -6.88 4.73
C PHE A 295 5.89 -7.21 6.17
N SER A 296 6.31 -6.43 7.19
CA SER A 296 5.92 -6.60 8.58
C SER A 296 4.44 -6.31 8.83
N TYR A 297 4.01 -6.58 10.06
CA TYR A 297 2.65 -6.32 10.54
C TYR A 297 2.70 -5.46 11.78
N GLU A 298 1.89 -4.38 11.79
CA GLU A 298 1.87 -3.40 12.86
C GLU A 298 0.44 -3.09 13.33
N ALA A 299 0.29 -2.90 14.64
CA ALA A 299 -0.96 -2.48 15.26
C ALA A 299 -0.94 -0.95 15.47
N ILE A 300 -1.11 -0.19 14.41
CA ILE A 300 -1.07 1.28 14.46
C ILE A 300 -2.36 1.90 15.01
N SER A 301 -3.35 1.08 15.30
CA SER A 301 -4.64 1.47 15.93
C SER A 301 -5.37 2.56 15.16
N VAL A 302 -5.59 2.30 13.86
CA VAL A 302 -6.39 3.18 12.99
C VAL A 302 -7.79 3.36 13.59
N PRO A 303 -8.38 4.57 13.57
CA PRO A 303 -9.72 4.79 14.08
C PRO A 303 -10.77 3.92 13.38
N ARG A 304 -11.80 3.52 14.12
CA ARG A 304 -12.91 2.71 13.63
C ARG A 304 -13.65 3.45 12.50
N ASN A 305 -13.88 2.77 11.39
CA ASN A 305 -14.64 3.33 10.28
C ASN A 305 -16.13 2.98 10.40
N ALA A 306 -16.94 3.94 10.84
CA ALA A 306 -18.39 3.80 10.94
C ALA A 306 -19.09 3.62 9.56
N GLY A 307 -18.41 3.94 8.45
CA GLY A 307 -18.91 3.72 7.10
C GLY A 307 -18.92 2.25 6.66
N ILE A 308 -18.26 1.36 7.41
CA ILE A 308 -18.30 -0.09 7.17
C ILE A 308 -19.48 -0.67 7.97
N PRO A 309 -20.51 -1.26 7.32
CA PRO A 309 -21.72 -1.73 8.02
C PRO A 309 -21.45 -2.73 9.15
N ALA A 310 -20.45 -3.60 9.02
CA ALA A 310 -20.05 -4.55 10.06
C ALA A 310 -19.63 -3.84 11.38
N ASN A 311 -19.06 -2.64 11.27
CA ASN A 311 -18.65 -1.83 12.42
C ASN A 311 -19.84 -1.22 13.20
N GLY A 312 -21.07 -1.35 12.70
CA GLY A 312 -22.29 -1.03 13.46
C GLY A 312 -22.53 -1.97 14.63
N ASP A 313 -21.99 -3.19 14.60
CA ASP A 313 -21.93 -4.07 15.77
C ASP A 313 -20.69 -3.73 16.60
N LEU A 314 -20.91 -3.19 17.79
CA LEU A 314 -19.82 -2.80 18.72
C LEU A 314 -19.01 -4.00 19.24
N LYS A 315 -19.44 -5.23 18.98
CA LYS A 315 -18.71 -6.46 19.32
C LYS A 315 -17.85 -6.96 18.16
N TYR A 316 -18.08 -6.46 16.95
CA TYR A 316 -17.27 -6.79 15.81
C TYR A 316 -15.97 -5.96 15.83
N PHE A 317 -14.84 -6.62 15.74
CA PHE A 317 -13.53 -6.01 15.56
C PHE A 317 -12.79 -6.74 14.43
N ASP A 318 -12.25 -5.98 13.50
CA ASP A 318 -11.27 -6.53 12.58
C ASP A 318 -9.89 -6.53 13.25
N MET A 319 -9.46 -7.70 13.67
CA MET A 319 -8.20 -7.88 14.40
C MET A 319 -7.02 -8.28 13.49
N GLY A 320 -7.14 -8.06 12.17
CA GLY A 320 -6.06 -8.34 11.23
C GLY A 320 -5.64 -9.81 11.25
N VAL A 321 -4.39 -10.08 11.65
CA VAL A 321 -3.83 -11.45 11.71
C VAL A 321 -4.68 -12.41 12.55
N CYS A 322 -5.37 -11.92 13.59
CA CYS A 322 -6.22 -12.75 14.43
C CYS A 322 -7.67 -12.93 13.92
N GLY A 323 -7.97 -12.45 12.72
CA GLY A 323 -9.31 -12.61 12.15
C GLY A 323 -10.21 -11.37 12.32
N PRO A 324 -11.49 -11.50 12.00
CA PRO A 324 -12.26 -12.70 11.65
C PRO A 324 -12.06 -13.21 10.22
N LEU A 325 -11.51 -12.40 9.30
CA LEU A 325 -11.32 -12.82 7.90
C LEU A 325 -10.22 -13.87 7.73
N ARG A 326 -9.20 -13.84 8.56
CA ARG A 326 -8.18 -14.88 8.63
C ARG A 326 -8.65 -15.97 9.59
N THR A 327 -8.82 -17.18 9.07
CA THR A 327 -9.12 -18.39 9.86
C THR A 327 -7.83 -19.21 10.05
N GLY A 328 -7.69 -19.89 11.18
CA GLY A 328 -6.49 -20.71 11.46
C GLY A 328 -5.43 -20.03 12.35
N HIS A 329 -5.48 -18.73 12.53
CA HIS A 329 -4.80 -18.02 13.61
C HIS A 329 -5.84 -17.64 14.68
N ALA A 330 -6.05 -18.51 15.63
CA ALA A 330 -6.92 -18.16 16.77
C ALA A 330 -6.33 -16.94 17.49
N PRO A 331 -7.19 -16.04 18.06
CA PRO A 331 -6.70 -14.96 18.90
C PRO A 331 -5.80 -15.56 19.98
N ALA A 332 -4.53 -15.22 19.98
CA ALA A 332 -3.65 -15.56 21.08
C ALA A 332 -4.16 -14.87 22.34
N ALA A 333 -3.94 -15.46 23.50
CA ALA A 333 -4.22 -14.78 24.75
C ALA A 333 -3.52 -13.40 24.76
N PRO A 334 -4.14 -12.37 25.32
CA PRO A 334 -3.51 -11.06 25.47
C PRO A 334 -2.11 -11.21 26.07
N ASN A 335 -1.12 -10.53 25.49
CA ASN A 335 0.31 -10.60 25.89
C ASN A 335 1.01 -11.96 25.67
N ALA A 336 0.43 -12.86 24.88
CA ALA A 336 1.19 -14.02 24.40
C ALA A 336 2.34 -13.58 23.47
N ALA A 337 3.43 -14.35 23.44
CA ALA A 337 4.60 -14.05 22.60
C ALA A 337 4.29 -14.02 21.09
N ASN A 338 3.15 -14.62 20.69
CA ASN A 338 2.61 -14.63 19.32
C ASN A 338 1.28 -13.86 19.23
N GLY A 339 1.09 -12.86 20.07
CA GLY A 339 -0.12 -12.05 20.16
C GLY A 339 -0.15 -10.96 19.09
N PHE A 340 -0.49 -11.30 17.84
CA PHE A 340 -0.49 -10.37 16.70
C PHE A 340 -1.87 -9.72 16.43
N CYS A 341 -2.78 -9.75 17.41
CA CYS A 341 -4.12 -9.21 17.26
C CYS A 341 -4.10 -7.67 17.12
N GLY A 342 -4.82 -7.17 16.12
CA GLY A 342 -4.81 -5.76 15.74
C GLY A 342 -3.72 -5.38 14.75
N MET A 343 -2.86 -6.34 14.34
CA MET A 343 -1.79 -6.10 13.40
C MET A 343 -2.24 -6.31 11.95
N PHE A 344 -1.85 -5.36 11.10
CA PHE A 344 -2.08 -5.36 9.66
C PHE A 344 -0.77 -5.13 8.93
N LYS A 345 -0.65 -5.71 7.73
CA LYS A 345 0.58 -5.62 6.95
C LYS A 345 0.93 -4.19 6.57
N ALA A 346 2.20 -3.80 6.74
CA ALA A 346 2.78 -2.59 6.19
C ALA A 346 2.78 -2.70 4.65
N PRO A 347 1.94 -1.92 3.92
CA PRO A 347 1.87 -2.01 2.46
C PRO A 347 3.05 -1.32 1.81
N THR A 348 3.34 -1.67 0.55
CA THR A 348 4.24 -0.84 -0.27
C THR A 348 3.72 0.59 -0.36
N LEU A 349 4.62 1.58 -0.27
CA LEU A 349 4.28 2.99 -0.52
C LEU A 349 4.44 3.39 -2.00
N ARG A 350 4.83 2.48 -2.87
CA ARG A 350 4.81 2.75 -4.31
C ARG A 350 3.39 3.10 -4.74
N ASN A 351 3.28 4.19 -5.49
CA ASN A 351 1.99 4.77 -5.90
C ASN A 351 1.07 5.20 -4.73
N VAL A 352 1.61 5.42 -3.53
CA VAL A 352 0.79 5.82 -2.37
C VAL A 352 0.02 7.12 -2.61
N ALA A 353 0.60 8.06 -3.36
CA ALA A 353 -0.02 9.35 -3.67
C ALA A 353 -1.20 9.24 -4.67
N THR A 354 -1.36 8.11 -5.37
CA THR A 354 -2.50 7.89 -6.28
C THR A 354 -3.73 7.36 -5.57
N ARG A 355 -3.61 6.96 -4.30
CA ARG A 355 -4.71 6.39 -3.53
C ARG A 355 -5.66 7.45 -3.00
N GLN A 356 -6.94 7.05 -2.86
CA GLN A 356 -8.01 7.91 -2.34
C GLN A 356 -8.66 7.34 -1.06
N ALA A 357 -8.31 6.10 -0.66
CA ALA A 357 -8.69 5.49 0.61
C ALA A 357 -7.48 4.76 1.21
N PHE A 358 -7.24 4.96 2.50
CA PHE A 358 -6.02 4.54 3.18
C PHE A 358 -6.32 3.67 4.39
N PHE A 359 -5.30 2.91 4.80
CA PHE A 359 -5.37 1.86 5.82
C PHE A 359 -6.26 0.69 5.42
N HIS A 360 -6.31 -0.33 6.28
CA HIS A 360 -7.11 -1.54 6.03
C HIS A 360 -8.61 -1.28 5.95
N ASN A 361 -9.11 -0.29 6.69
CA ASN A 361 -10.54 0.05 6.76
C ASN A 361 -10.94 1.28 5.93
N GLY A 362 -10.00 1.89 5.19
CA GLY A 362 -10.28 3.01 4.30
C GLY A 362 -10.81 4.27 4.97
N VAL A 363 -10.56 4.47 6.27
CA VAL A 363 -11.15 5.59 7.04
C VAL A 363 -10.61 6.96 6.66
N MET A 364 -9.43 7.02 6.04
CA MET A 364 -8.78 8.28 5.62
C MET A 364 -8.78 8.41 4.11
N HIS A 365 -8.97 9.62 3.61
CA HIS A 365 -9.20 9.91 2.19
C HIS A 365 -8.18 10.85 1.54
N SER A 366 -7.10 11.20 2.25
CA SER A 366 -5.96 11.90 1.67
C SER A 366 -4.65 11.46 2.30
N LEU A 367 -3.57 11.50 1.52
CA LEU A 367 -2.24 11.18 2.02
C LEU A 367 -1.78 12.16 3.10
N GLU A 368 -2.17 13.43 3.01
CA GLU A 368 -1.92 14.43 4.07
C GLU A 368 -2.57 14.01 5.39
N GLN A 369 -3.84 13.57 5.35
CA GLN A 369 -4.55 13.09 6.53
C GLN A 369 -3.84 11.90 7.19
N VAL A 370 -3.32 10.97 6.38
CA VAL A 370 -2.52 9.82 6.85
C VAL A 370 -1.25 10.27 7.57
N VAL A 371 -0.46 11.15 6.96
CA VAL A 371 0.78 11.65 7.55
C VAL A 371 0.50 12.41 8.85
N ARG A 372 -0.57 13.23 8.88
CA ARG A 372 -1.00 13.93 10.08
C ARG A 372 -1.49 12.99 11.19
N PHE A 373 -2.16 11.90 10.84
CA PHE A 373 -2.53 10.87 11.81
C PHE A 373 -1.29 10.25 12.46
N TYR A 374 -0.32 9.82 11.68
CA TYR A 374 0.94 9.31 12.22
C TYR A 374 1.63 10.32 13.15
N ASN A 375 1.61 11.60 12.79
CA ASN A 375 2.25 12.66 13.57
C ASN A 375 1.52 13.02 14.86
N THR A 376 0.19 12.87 14.89
CA THR A 376 -0.66 13.45 15.96
C THR A 376 -1.58 12.44 16.64
N ARG A 377 -1.53 11.14 16.30
CA ARG A 377 -2.34 10.09 16.94
C ARG A 377 -2.29 10.16 18.45
N ASP A 378 -1.12 10.41 19.01
CA ASP A 378 -0.89 10.42 20.45
C ASP A 378 -0.99 11.82 21.07
N THR A 379 -0.53 12.84 20.35
CA THR A 379 -0.49 14.22 20.86
C THR A 379 -1.83 14.96 20.74
N GLN A 380 -2.66 14.61 19.74
CA GLN A 380 -3.98 15.22 19.49
C GLN A 380 -5.03 14.15 19.16
N PRO A 381 -5.25 13.17 20.09
CA PRO A 381 -6.12 12.02 19.82
C PRO A 381 -7.58 12.41 19.57
N GLU A 382 -8.01 13.58 20.07
CA GLU A 382 -9.36 14.14 19.85
C GLU A 382 -9.65 14.50 18.39
N LEU A 383 -8.65 14.57 17.53
CA LEU A 383 -8.82 14.75 16.09
C LEU A 383 -9.24 13.45 15.38
N TRP A 384 -8.92 12.32 15.97
CA TRP A 384 -8.99 11.02 15.33
C TRP A 384 -10.05 10.12 15.92
N TYR A 385 -10.21 10.14 17.25
CA TYR A 385 -11.06 9.22 17.98
C TYR A 385 -12.26 9.93 18.59
N PRO A 386 -13.40 9.22 18.73
CA PRO A 386 -14.59 9.81 19.33
C PRO A 386 -14.36 10.20 20.79
N THR A 387 -15.10 11.21 21.25
CA THR A 387 -15.06 11.68 22.64
C THR A 387 -16.40 11.42 23.30
N VAL A 388 -16.37 10.92 24.54
CA VAL A 388 -17.56 10.69 25.37
C VAL A 388 -17.66 11.78 26.44
N GLY A 389 -18.85 12.37 26.60
CA GLY A 389 -19.09 13.47 27.55
C GLY A 389 -18.44 14.78 27.10
N GLY A 390 -18.47 15.79 27.99
CA GLY A 390 -17.95 17.11 27.73
C GLY A 390 -18.92 18.06 27.00
N THR A 391 -18.47 19.28 26.75
CA THR A 391 -19.23 20.31 26.03
C THR A 391 -18.78 20.36 24.57
N PRO A 392 -19.71 20.15 23.59
CA PRO A 392 -19.37 20.21 22.18
C PRO A 392 -18.83 21.59 21.78
N LYS A 393 -17.76 21.59 20.97
CA LYS A 393 -17.30 22.79 20.26
C LYS A 393 -17.85 22.78 18.84
N ALA A 394 -18.28 23.93 18.34
CA ALA A 394 -18.73 24.04 16.96
C ALA A 394 -17.58 23.79 15.98
N LYS A 395 -17.89 23.16 14.84
CA LYS A 395 -16.92 22.82 13.79
C LYS A 395 -16.20 24.05 13.22
N ASN A 396 -16.81 25.25 13.36
CA ASN A 396 -16.28 26.50 12.84
C ASN A 396 -15.50 27.31 13.88
N ASP A 397 -15.27 26.76 15.09
CA ASP A 397 -14.48 27.46 16.10
C ASP A 397 -13.02 27.64 15.64
N PRO A 398 -12.42 28.84 15.86
CA PRO A 398 -11.02 29.05 15.52
C PRO A 398 -10.13 28.00 16.16
N GLY A 399 -9.27 27.36 15.36
CA GLY A 399 -8.34 26.33 15.80
C GLY A 399 -8.85 24.89 15.67
N PHE A 400 -10.03 24.65 15.08
CA PHE A 400 -10.45 23.30 14.71
C PHE A 400 -9.72 22.88 13.43
N PRO A 401 -8.82 21.87 13.48
CA PRO A 401 -8.08 21.46 12.29
C PRO A 401 -8.98 20.78 11.26
N ALA A 402 -8.84 21.17 10.01
CA ALA A 402 -9.65 20.64 8.90
C ALA A 402 -9.31 19.19 8.52
N TYR A 403 -8.18 18.67 8.99
CA TYR A 403 -7.67 17.34 8.59
C TYR A 403 -8.12 16.19 9.51
N GLY A 404 -8.69 16.46 10.69
CA GLY A 404 -9.15 15.42 11.60
C GLY A 404 -10.36 14.62 11.06
N LEU A 405 -10.53 13.41 11.55
CA LEU A 405 -11.73 12.57 11.27
C LEU A 405 -12.93 13.03 12.08
N VAL A 406 -12.69 13.48 13.32
CA VAL A 406 -13.74 13.88 14.25
C VAL A 406 -14.26 15.25 13.85
N THR A 407 -15.57 15.33 13.60
CA THR A 407 -16.24 16.56 13.15
C THR A 407 -16.77 17.44 14.29
N THR A 408 -16.76 16.93 15.50
CA THR A 408 -17.20 17.64 16.71
C THR A 408 -16.18 17.41 17.82
N GLN A 409 -15.52 18.49 18.26
CA GLN A 409 -14.64 18.43 19.42
C GLN A 409 -15.42 18.67 20.71
N TYR A 410 -14.89 18.18 21.83
CA TYR A 410 -15.50 18.35 23.13
C TYR A 410 -14.50 18.90 24.15
N THR A 411 -14.91 19.88 24.95
CA THR A 411 -14.13 20.37 26.08
C THR A 411 -14.49 19.55 27.31
N GLY A 412 -13.49 18.99 28.00
CA GLY A 412 -13.69 18.20 29.21
C GLY A 412 -14.22 16.78 28.99
N GLY A 413 -14.34 16.32 27.73
CA GLY A 413 -14.71 14.95 27.40
C GLY A 413 -13.52 13.99 27.51
N LYS A 414 -13.82 12.69 27.52
CA LYS A 414 -12.83 11.60 27.49
C LYS A 414 -12.74 11.01 26.10
N VAL A 415 -11.58 11.15 25.46
CA VAL A 415 -11.29 10.56 24.13
C VAL A 415 -11.24 9.03 24.27
N GLN A 416 -11.97 8.33 23.38
CA GLN A 416 -11.98 6.87 23.26
C GLN A 416 -10.87 6.42 22.32
N LYS A 417 -9.61 6.61 22.74
CA LYS A 417 -8.44 6.28 21.94
C LYS A 417 -8.40 4.77 21.67
N TYR A 418 -8.05 4.41 20.43
CA TYR A 418 -7.90 3.01 19.97
C TYR A 418 -9.23 2.23 19.89
N ASP A 419 -10.27 2.88 19.40
CA ASP A 419 -11.66 2.40 19.40
C ASP A 419 -11.94 1.23 18.45
N ASP A 420 -10.98 0.83 17.61
CA ASP A 420 -11.10 -0.33 16.69
C ASP A 420 -10.27 -1.55 17.13
N LEU A 421 -9.83 -1.60 18.38
CA LEU A 421 -9.14 -2.75 18.97
C LEU A 421 -9.70 -3.04 20.37
N PRO A 422 -10.03 -4.31 20.71
CA PRO A 422 -10.40 -4.65 22.07
C PRO A 422 -9.29 -4.28 23.06
N ALA A 423 -9.66 -3.65 24.18
CA ALA A 423 -8.71 -3.15 25.18
C ALA A 423 -7.73 -4.23 25.70
N ALA A 424 -8.12 -5.50 25.66
CA ALA A 424 -7.27 -6.63 26.03
C ALA A 424 -5.99 -6.75 25.19
N TYR A 425 -6.00 -6.20 23.97
CA TYR A 425 -4.87 -6.24 23.02
C TYR A 425 -4.14 -4.90 22.90
N ALA A 426 -4.41 -3.94 23.77
CA ALA A 426 -3.78 -2.62 23.76
C ALA A 426 -2.24 -2.68 23.89
N ALA A 427 -1.70 -3.75 24.46
CA ALA A 427 -0.25 -3.96 24.56
C ALA A 427 0.43 -4.24 23.21
N ASN A 428 -0.33 -4.59 22.17
CA ASN A 428 0.18 -4.83 20.83
C ASN A 428 0.36 -3.52 20.03
N ILE A 429 -0.23 -2.41 20.53
CA ILE A 429 -0.24 -1.13 19.80
C ILE A 429 1.19 -0.63 19.67
N ASP A 430 1.57 -0.32 18.42
CA ASP A 430 2.86 0.23 18.10
C ASP A 430 3.07 1.61 18.77
N THR A 431 4.22 1.74 19.42
CA THR A 431 4.69 2.94 20.12
C THR A 431 6.05 3.41 19.62
N GLN A 432 6.38 3.10 18.38
CA GLN A 432 7.57 3.64 17.70
C GLN A 432 7.24 5.01 17.08
N LEU A 433 8.24 5.88 16.99
CA LEU A 433 8.12 7.16 16.29
C LEU A 433 7.56 6.95 14.86
N PRO A 434 6.69 7.85 14.42
CA PRO A 434 6.21 9.09 15.06
C PRO A 434 5.09 8.91 16.09
N MET A 435 4.64 7.68 16.33
CA MET A 435 3.56 7.29 17.24
C MET A 435 4.15 6.75 18.56
N ASP A 436 4.95 7.54 19.25
CA ASP A 436 5.76 7.09 20.39
C ASP A 436 5.05 7.15 21.77
N GLY A 437 3.73 7.27 21.77
CA GLY A 437 2.93 7.28 22.99
C GLY A 437 3.10 8.54 23.86
N ARG A 438 3.69 9.61 23.32
CA ARG A 438 3.81 10.87 24.07
C ARG A 438 2.44 11.42 24.49
N ALA A 439 2.44 12.20 25.56
CA ALA A 439 1.21 12.69 26.18
C ALA A 439 0.40 13.58 25.25
N ALA A 440 -0.92 13.50 25.34
CA ALA A 440 -1.83 14.43 24.66
C ALA A 440 -1.50 15.88 25.05
N GLY A 441 -1.51 16.77 24.06
CA GLY A 441 -1.10 18.17 24.20
C GLY A 441 0.41 18.43 24.06
N SER A 442 1.24 17.39 23.96
CA SER A 442 2.66 17.54 23.63
C SER A 442 2.87 17.99 22.18
N ALA A 443 4.02 18.57 21.89
CA ALA A 443 4.40 18.86 20.51
C ALA A 443 4.58 17.55 19.71
N PRO A 444 4.03 17.49 18.50
CA PRO A 444 4.23 16.33 17.61
C PRO A 444 5.68 16.27 17.13
N PRO A 445 6.18 15.08 16.70
CA PRO A 445 7.58 14.92 16.28
C PRO A 445 7.94 15.62 14.97
N MET A 446 6.98 15.80 14.05
CA MET A 446 7.18 16.50 12.78
C MET A 446 6.53 17.88 12.82
N SER A 447 7.24 18.88 12.30
CA SER A 447 6.71 20.22 12.04
C SER A 447 5.80 20.22 10.80
N GLU A 448 5.06 21.33 10.57
CA GLU A 448 4.27 21.53 9.34
C GLU A 448 5.14 21.50 8.08
N GLN A 449 6.39 22.01 8.18
CA GLN A 449 7.35 21.93 7.06
C GLN A 449 7.79 20.49 6.79
N ASP A 450 8.06 19.70 7.83
CA ASP A 450 8.40 18.29 7.68
C ASP A 450 7.28 17.50 7.00
N ILE A 451 6.02 17.77 7.38
CA ILE A 451 4.84 17.16 6.74
C ILE A 451 4.78 17.54 5.25
N ALA A 452 4.93 18.82 4.93
CA ALA A 452 4.89 19.29 3.54
C ALA A 452 6.01 18.67 2.69
N ASP A 453 7.23 18.63 3.21
CA ASP A 453 8.38 18.04 2.53
C ASP A 453 8.23 16.50 2.38
N LEU A 454 7.70 15.82 3.40
CA LEU A 454 7.42 14.37 3.35
C LEU A 454 6.38 14.04 2.28
N LEU A 455 5.31 14.84 2.15
CA LEU A 455 4.32 14.68 1.10
C LEU A 455 4.94 14.86 -0.29
N CYS A 456 5.86 15.81 -0.46
CA CYS A 456 6.61 15.98 -1.70
C CYS A 456 7.44 14.73 -2.03
N PHE A 457 8.14 14.17 -1.05
CA PHE A 457 8.90 12.93 -1.24
C PHE A 457 7.98 11.76 -1.62
N LEU A 458 6.88 11.54 -0.90
CA LEU A 458 5.95 10.44 -1.17
C LEU A 458 5.34 10.51 -2.58
N ASN A 459 5.16 11.71 -3.15
CA ASN A 459 4.73 11.87 -4.54
C ASN A 459 5.77 11.33 -5.54
N THR A 460 7.07 11.35 -5.22
CA THR A 460 8.12 10.81 -6.09
C THR A 460 8.05 9.29 -6.26
N LEU A 461 7.25 8.60 -5.45
CA LEU A 461 7.06 7.14 -5.49
C LEU A 461 5.97 6.71 -6.50
N SER A 462 5.32 7.66 -7.19
CA SER A 462 4.33 7.38 -8.23
C SER A 462 5.01 7.00 -9.54
N ASP A 463 4.56 5.92 -10.15
CA ASP A 463 5.04 5.48 -11.46
C ASP A 463 4.67 6.49 -12.55
N ALA A 464 5.45 6.52 -13.63
CA ALA A 464 5.30 7.51 -14.70
C ALA A 464 3.96 7.45 -15.46
N ASP A 465 3.27 6.31 -15.40
CA ASP A 465 1.96 6.07 -16.01
C ASP A 465 0.78 6.39 -15.08
N THR A 466 1.05 6.92 -13.89
CA THR A 466 0.02 7.23 -12.89
C THR A 466 0.07 8.71 -12.50
N ALA A 467 -1.08 9.26 -12.11
CA ALA A 467 -1.18 10.62 -11.59
C ALA A 467 -1.56 10.59 -10.09
N PRO A 468 -1.00 11.48 -9.27
CA PRO A 468 -1.38 11.59 -7.87
C PRO A 468 -2.84 12.02 -7.75
N ALA A 469 -3.61 11.36 -6.87
CA ALA A 469 -5.00 11.72 -6.59
C ALA A 469 -5.13 13.10 -5.92
N THR A 470 -4.10 13.46 -5.14
CA THR A 470 -3.98 14.79 -4.54
C THR A 470 -2.64 15.37 -4.99
N PRO A 471 -2.61 16.11 -6.11
CA PRO A 471 -1.37 16.73 -6.54
C PRO A 471 -0.89 17.75 -5.49
N ALA A 472 0.42 17.80 -5.29
CA ALA A 472 1.01 18.81 -4.45
C ALA A 472 0.61 20.21 -4.96
N LYS A 473 0.38 21.16 -4.03
CA LYS A 473 0.07 22.53 -4.41
C LYS A 473 1.16 23.06 -5.36
N PRO A 474 0.80 23.74 -6.46
CA PRO A 474 1.80 24.31 -7.36
C PRO A 474 2.85 25.13 -6.59
N GLY A 475 4.13 24.80 -6.79
CA GLY A 475 5.24 25.45 -6.10
C GLY A 475 5.62 24.89 -4.72
N ALA A 476 4.79 24.04 -4.09
CA ALA A 476 5.07 23.50 -2.76
C ALA A 476 6.28 22.54 -2.73
N CYS A 477 6.57 21.85 -3.84
CA CYS A 477 7.65 20.84 -3.90
C CYS A 477 8.90 21.31 -4.64
N VAL A 478 9.05 22.62 -4.90
CA VAL A 478 10.17 23.13 -5.71
C VAL A 478 11.32 23.65 -4.84
N ASN A 479 11.04 24.22 -3.67
CA ASN A 479 12.01 24.93 -2.82
C ASN A 479 12.47 24.10 -1.63
#